data_694d6aa42d656c59c990a7b2e502ca2a
#
_entry.id   694d6aa42d656c59c990a7b2e502ca2a
#
_cell.length_a   1.000
_cell.length_b   1.000
_cell.length_c   1.000
_cell.angle_alpha   90.00
_cell.angle_beta   90.00
_cell.angle_gamma   90.00
#
_symmetry.space_group_name_H-M   'P 1'
#
loop_
_entity.id
_entity.type
_entity.pdbx_description
1 polymer ?
#
loop_
_entity_poly.entity_id
_entity_poly.type
_entity_poly.pdbx_seq_one_letter_code
_entity_poly.pdbx_strand_id
1 'polypeptide(L)'
;MMQKGALNVHKIREDFPILKRKLSGDKPLVYLDNAATTQKPLAVINAISDYYMNYNSNIHRAVHQLAEEATLEFEKTREKVAKFINAKSTEDIIFTRNATEAINLVAYSWGRANVKKDDRIVITEIEHHSNIVPWQILTSEKGAKLEYVGTDDDGYLKLQEYKNYLDSSMKAKLVSVSHMSNVLGTIVPVDDMIKMSHEKGIPVVIDGAQSVPHMHVDVQRMDCDFMAFSAHKMLGPTGVGVLYVKQEILEKMPPFIGGGDMIKEVHKYETRYNDLPYKFEGGTPNIADVIGFGAAIDYLNNIGMDKVREHEVELTEYALDKITAVKGVTVYGPHNTKDRGGVISFNIGDIHPHDLATIMNDHGVAIRSGHHCAQVLMERLDVAATSRASFYIYNTKEEVDVFISALEEARRLFKI
;
A
#
# COMPACT_ATOMS: atom_id res chain seq x y z
N MET A 1 2.94 33.74 8.72
CA MET A 1 2.07 32.63 8.28
C MET A 1 2.07 32.64 6.76
N MET A 2 2.86 31.76 6.10
CA MET A 2 2.76 31.58 4.64
C MET A 2 1.39 30.97 4.36
N GLN A 3 0.60 31.57 3.48
CA GLN A 3 -0.59 30.93 2.92
C GLN A 3 -0.10 29.65 2.24
N LYS A 4 -0.43 28.49 2.80
CA LYS A 4 -0.25 27.20 2.14
C LYS A 4 -1.17 27.22 0.89
N GLY A 5 -0.60 27.44 -0.28
CA GLY A 5 -1.37 27.43 -1.54
C GLY A 5 -1.89 26.03 -1.80
N ALA A 6 -3.15 25.92 -2.21
CA ALA A 6 -3.76 24.66 -2.65
C ALA A 6 -2.94 24.00 -3.76
N LEU A 7 -3.03 22.66 -3.86
CA LEU A 7 -2.33 21.88 -4.89
C LEU A 7 -2.79 22.34 -6.29
N ASN A 8 -1.83 22.68 -7.17
CA ASN A 8 -2.16 23.00 -8.56
C ASN A 8 -2.29 21.70 -9.38
N VAL A 9 -3.45 21.06 -9.29
CA VAL A 9 -3.74 19.76 -9.91
C VAL A 9 -3.57 19.81 -11.43
N HIS A 10 -4.00 20.90 -12.10
CA HIS A 10 -3.87 21.02 -13.56
C HIS A 10 -2.40 21.00 -14.01
N LYS A 11 -1.52 21.68 -13.26
CA LYS A 11 -0.08 21.63 -13.55
C LYS A 11 0.50 20.23 -13.32
N ILE A 12 0.10 19.55 -12.22
CA ILE A 12 0.52 18.17 -11.93
C ILE A 12 0.11 17.23 -13.04
N ARG A 13 -1.10 17.34 -13.58
CA ARG A 13 -1.61 16.48 -14.67
C ARG A 13 -0.74 16.53 -15.93
N GLU A 14 -0.08 17.65 -16.19
CA GLU A 14 0.82 17.79 -17.34
C GLU A 14 1.99 16.81 -17.31
N ASP A 15 2.44 16.42 -16.13
CA ASP A 15 3.53 15.47 -15.89
C ASP A 15 3.14 14.01 -16.15
N PHE A 16 1.85 13.71 -16.33
CA PHE A 16 1.32 12.36 -16.51
C PHE A 16 0.84 12.13 -17.96
N PRO A 17 1.68 11.59 -18.86
CA PRO A 17 1.35 11.44 -20.28
C PRO A 17 0.08 10.64 -20.54
N ILE A 18 -0.17 9.60 -19.73
CA ILE A 18 -1.33 8.72 -19.87
C ILE A 18 -2.66 9.45 -19.72
N LEU A 19 -2.72 10.54 -18.93
CA LEU A 19 -3.94 11.30 -18.71
C LEU A 19 -4.38 12.12 -19.93
N LYS A 20 -3.48 12.27 -20.93
CA LYS A 20 -3.79 12.89 -22.23
C LYS A 20 -4.41 11.89 -23.21
N ARG A 21 -4.43 10.58 -22.83
CA ARG A 21 -4.98 9.52 -23.69
C ARG A 21 -6.49 9.67 -23.81
N LYS A 22 -6.98 9.52 -25.01
CA LYS A 22 -8.40 9.35 -25.32
C LYS A 22 -8.74 7.87 -25.43
N LEU A 23 -9.86 7.49 -24.89
CA LEU A 23 -10.42 6.15 -24.97
C LEU A 23 -11.37 6.01 -26.18
N SER A 24 -12.02 4.86 -26.33
CA SER A 24 -13.00 4.59 -27.39
C SER A 24 -14.07 5.68 -27.46
N GLY A 25 -14.40 6.15 -28.67
CA GLY A 25 -15.35 7.26 -28.86
C GLY A 25 -14.78 8.64 -28.53
N ASP A 26 -13.43 8.81 -28.58
CA ASP A 26 -12.71 10.08 -28.33
C ASP A 26 -12.92 10.67 -26.91
N LYS A 27 -13.31 9.83 -25.94
CA LYS A 27 -13.57 10.23 -24.56
C LYS A 27 -12.28 10.43 -23.77
N PRO A 28 -12.14 11.50 -22.96
CA PRO A 28 -11.00 11.66 -22.07
C PRO A 28 -10.95 10.53 -21.02
N LEU A 29 -9.76 10.13 -20.63
CA LEU A 29 -9.56 9.17 -19.55
C LEU A 29 -9.83 9.84 -18.20
N VAL A 30 -10.80 9.31 -17.45
CA VAL A 30 -11.05 9.59 -16.03
C VAL A 30 -10.58 8.37 -15.23
N TYR A 31 -9.39 8.45 -14.63
CA TYR A 31 -8.76 7.31 -13.95
C TYR A 31 -9.01 7.35 -12.44
N LEU A 32 -9.91 6.51 -11.96
CA LEU A 32 -10.34 6.39 -10.56
C LEU A 32 -10.05 5.00 -9.96
N ASP A 33 -8.97 4.32 -10.38
CA ASP A 33 -8.53 3.03 -9.81
C ASP A 33 -7.14 3.13 -9.16
N ASN A 34 -6.87 4.25 -8.47
CA ASN A 34 -5.56 4.54 -7.86
C ASN A 34 -5.20 3.60 -6.70
N ALA A 35 -6.16 3.11 -5.95
CA ALA A 35 -5.92 2.13 -4.88
C ALA A 35 -5.43 0.76 -5.40
N ALA A 36 -5.59 0.48 -6.70
CA ALA A 36 -4.98 -0.68 -7.36
C ALA A 36 -3.56 -0.37 -7.81
N THR A 37 -3.36 0.71 -8.57
CA THR A 37 -2.06 1.24 -8.98
C THR A 37 -2.23 2.70 -9.42
N THR A 38 -1.25 3.56 -9.16
CA THR A 38 -1.27 4.95 -9.62
C THR A 38 -0.67 5.06 -11.02
N GLN A 39 -0.92 6.18 -11.72
CA GLN A 39 -0.22 6.52 -12.95
C GLN A 39 1.20 7.05 -12.65
N LYS A 40 2.07 7.08 -13.66
CA LYS A 40 3.49 7.41 -13.51
C LYS A 40 3.81 8.75 -14.14
N PRO A 41 4.47 9.67 -13.41
CA PRO A 41 4.92 10.92 -14.00
C PRO A 41 6.13 10.69 -14.93
N LEU A 42 6.34 11.61 -15.85
CA LEU A 42 7.48 11.58 -16.78
C LEU A 42 8.83 11.44 -16.07
N ALA A 43 8.98 12.04 -14.87
CA ALA A 43 10.20 11.93 -14.08
C ALA A 43 10.57 10.47 -13.77
N VAL A 44 9.58 9.64 -13.42
CA VAL A 44 9.78 8.21 -13.13
C VAL A 44 10.10 7.43 -14.42
N ILE A 45 9.35 7.68 -15.49
CA ILE A 45 9.57 7.04 -16.79
C ILE A 45 10.97 7.34 -17.30
N ASN A 46 11.38 8.61 -17.23
CA ASN A 46 12.68 9.08 -17.69
C ASN A 46 13.82 8.49 -16.84
N ALA A 47 13.69 8.39 -15.53
CA ALA A 47 14.72 7.80 -14.65
C ALA A 47 15.00 6.34 -15.01
N ILE A 48 13.95 5.54 -15.28
CA ILE A 48 14.10 4.14 -15.74
C ILE A 48 14.76 4.09 -17.11
N SER A 49 14.33 4.93 -18.06
CA SER A 49 14.88 4.99 -19.40
C SER A 49 16.35 5.42 -19.39
N ASP A 50 16.69 6.43 -18.57
CA ASP A 50 18.04 6.97 -18.42
C ASP A 50 19.01 5.90 -17.91
N TYR A 51 18.59 5.13 -16.89
CA TYR A 51 19.38 3.99 -16.40
C TYR A 51 19.75 3.03 -17.52
N TYR A 52 18.78 2.57 -18.31
CA TYR A 52 19.05 1.62 -19.40
C TYR A 52 19.86 2.20 -20.56
N MET A 53 19.69 3.48 -20.86
CA MET A 53 20.40 4.13 -21.96
C MET A 53 21.85 4.50 -21.61
N ASN A 54 22.14 4.87 -20.35
CA ASN A 54 23.38 5.56 -20.03
C ASN A 54 24.29 4.84 -19.04
N TYR A 55 23.76 4.06 -18.06
CA TYR A 55 24.57 3.43 -17.01
C TYR A 55 24.05 2.05 -16.54
N ASN A 56 23.39 1.30 -17.43
CA ASN A 56 22.93 -0.05 -17.11
C ASN A 56 24.10 -0.99 -16.75
N SER A 57 24.11 -1.44 -15.50
CA SER A 57 25.08 -2.40 -14.97
C SER A 57 24.52 -3.14 -13.76
N ASN A 58 25.12 -4.28 -13.41
CA ASN A 58 24.89 -4.89 -12.11
C ASN A 58 25.57 -4.05 -11.01
N ILE A 59 25.09 -4.17 -9.78
CA ILE A 59 25.47 -3.32 -8.64
C ILE A 59 26.32 -4.07 -7.61
N HIS A 60 26.97 -3.31 -6.70
CA HIS A 60 27.75 -3.71 -5.52
C HIS A 60 29.09 -4.42 -5.77
N ARG A 61 29.25 -5.29 -6.78
CA ARG A 61 30.42 -6.16 -6.89
C ARG A 61 31.42 -5.82 -7.99
N ALA A 62 31.05 -5.02 -8.97
CA ALA A 62 31.93 -4.63 -10.06
C ALA A 62 32.61 -3.29 -9.76
N VAL A 63 33.87 -3.16 -10.26
CA VAL A 63 34.72 -1.97 -10.01
C VAL A 63 34.91 -1.10 -11.26
N HIS A 64 33.94 -1.14 -12.19
CA HIS A 64 33.93 -0.26 -13.35
C HIS A 64 32.90 0.86 -13.20
N GLN A 65 33.12 1.99 -13.86
CA GLN A 65 32.35 3.21 -13.71
C GLN A 65 30.82 3.01 -13.77
N LEU A 66 30.31 2.25 -14.73
CA LEU A 66 28.86 2.02 -14.86
C LEU A 66 28.28 1.30 -13.62
N ALA A 67 29.03 0.35 -13.04
CA ALA A 67 28.57 -0.35 -11.82
C ALA A 67 28.59 0.56 -10.60
N GLU A 68 29.57 1.47 -10.51
CA GLU A 68 29.64 2.47 -9.43
C GLU A 68 28.47 3.45 -9.53
N GLU A 69 28.19 3.97 -10.74
CA GLU A 69 27.06 4.86 -10.98
C GLU A 69 25.72 4.18 -10.66
N ALA A 70 25.51 2.96 -11.15
CA ALA A 70 24.29 2.19 -10.88
C ALA A 70 24.11 1.89 -9.39
N THR A 71 25.19 1.50 -8.69
CA THR A 71 25.17 1.26 -7.24
C THR A 71 24.82 2.52 -6.48
N LEU A 72 25.45 3.64 -6.84
CA LEU A 72 25.19 4.93 -6.21
C LEU A 72 23.72 5.35 -6.31
N GLU A 73 23.11 5.27 -7.50
CA GLU A 73 21.71 5.65 -7.72
C GLU A 73 20.74 4.69 -7.01
N PHE A 74 21.06 3.39 -6.99
CA PHE A 74 20.28 2.40 -6.26
C PHE A 74 20.28 2.68 -4.74
N GLU A 75 21.46 2.90 -4.14
CA GLU A 75 21.57 3.16 -2.70
C GLU A 75 21.05 4.55 -2.30
N LYS A 76 21.16 5.57 -3.16
CA LYS A 76 20.45 6.85 -2.98
C LYS A 76 18.95 6.66 -2.87
N THR A 77 18.37 5.70 -3.60
CA THR A 77 16.94 5.41 -3.45
C THR A 77 16.63 4.82 -2.08
N ARG A 78 17.49 3.94 -1.55
CA ARG A 78 17.34 3.41 -0.18
C ARG A 78 17.37 4.53 0.86
N GLU A 79 18.30 5.48 0.70
CA GLU A 79 18.35 6.68 1.56
C GLU A 79 17.07 7.53 1.47
N LYS A 80 16.55 7.73 0.26
CA LYS A 80 15.30 8.46 0.05
C LYS A 80 14.11 7.76 0.71
N VAL A 81 14.02 6.43 0.59
CA VAL A 81 13.00 5.62 1.28
C VAL A 81 13.11 5.80 2.78
N ALA A 82 14.30 5.61 3.36
CA ALA A 82 14.52 5.75 4.79
C ALA A 82 14.09 7.14 5.30
N LYS A 83 14.46 8.21 4.59
CA LYS A 83 14.06 9.58 4.91
C LYS A 83 12.57 9.81 4.77
N PHE A 84 11.94 9.24 3.73
CA PHE A 84 10.53 9.44 3.42
C PHE A 84 9.60 8.90 4.53
N ILE A 85 9.96 7.76 5.13
CA ILE A 85 9.20 7.17 6.25
C ILE A 85 9.82 7.46 7.62
N ASN A 86 10.85 8.32 7.68
CA ASN A 86 11.62 8.64 8.89
C ASN A 86 12.19 7.38 9.58
N ALA A 87 12.75 6.42 8.82
CA ALA A 87 13.51 5.29 9.38
C ALA A 87 14.85 5.77 9.96
N LYS A 88 15.34 5.06 10.97
CA LYS A 88 16.56 5.44 11.69
C LYS A 88 17.83 5.21 10.87
N SER A 89 17.83 4.15 10.05
CA SER A 89 18.96 3.72 9.23
C SER A 89 18.50 3.22 7.87
N THR A 90 19.36 3.27 6.87
CA THR A 90 19.18 2.57 5.59
C THR A 90 19.25 1.06 5.74
N GLU A 91 19.89 0.55 6.78
CA GLU A 91 19.94 -0.87 7.11
C GLU A 91 18.57 -1.44 7.49
N ASP A 92 17.64 -0.59 7.95
CA ASP A 92 16.26 -0.95 8.29
C ASP A 92 15.37 -1.16 7.04
N ILE A 93 15.88 -0.86 5.83
CA ILE A 93 15.13 -0.85 4.58
C ILE A 93 15.55 -2.03 3.69
N ILE A 94 14.61 -2.92 3.41
CA ILE A 94 14.79 -4.05 2.50
C ILE A 94 13.94 -3.83 1.25
N PHE A 95 14.54 -3.90 0.06
CA PHE A 95 13.79 -3.92 -1.18
C PHE A 95 13.22 -5.31 -1.45
N THR A 96 11.94 -5.32 -1.83
CA THR A 96 11.18 -6.51 -2.22
C THR A 96 10.49 -6.24 -3.55
N ARG A 97 9.77 -7.23 -4.11
CA ARG A 97 9.00 -7.02 -5.35
C ARG A 97 7.72 -6.20 -5.13
N ASN A 98 7.15 -6.24 -3.94
CA ASN A 98 5.92 -5.53 -3.54
C ASN A 98 5.64 -5.75 -2.04
N ALA A 99 4.61 -5.08 -1.49
CA ALA A 99 4.18 -5.27 -0.11
C ALA A 99 3.80 -6.73 0.22
N THR A 100 3.24 -7.47 -0.75
CA THR A 100 2.91 -8.90 -0.56
C THR A 100 4.16 -9.71 -0.24
N GLU A 101 5.25 -9.54 -1.00
CA GLU A 101 6.51 -10.22 -0.70
C GLU A 101 7.11 -9.75 0.62
N ALA A 102 7.01 -8.45 0.94
CA ALA A 102 7.47 -7.90 2.22
C ALA A 102 6.80 -8.57 3.42
N ILE A 103 5.46 -8.70 3.40
CA ILE A 103 4.71 -9.40 4.47
C ILE A 103 5.04 -10.90 4.49
N ASN A 104 5.19 -11.54 3.34
CA ASN A 104 5.63 -12.94 3.27
C ASN A 104 7.04 -13.11 3.83
N LEU A 105 7.96 -12.17 3.63
CA LEU A 105 9.29 -12.20 4.23
C LEU A 105 9.19 -12.20 5.76
N VAL A 106 8.34 -11.34 6.34
CA VAL A 106 8.10 -11.35 7.80
C VAL A 106 7.54 -12.69 8.26
N ALA A 107 6.52 -13.21 7.59
CA ALA A 107 5.90 -14.50 7.94
C ALA A 107 6.89 -15.67 7.83
N TYR A 108 7.67 -15.70 6.76
CA TYR A 108 8.59 -16.78 6.46
C TYR A 108 9.84 -16.75 7.35
N SER A 109 10.44 -15.58 7.54
CA SER A 109 11.67 -15.39 8.31
C SER A 109 11.36 -15.28 9.81
N TRP A 110 10.80 -14.14 10.22
CA TRP A 110 10.48 -13.88 11.63
C TRP A 110 9.42 -14.83 12.17
N GLY A 111 8.34 -15.03 11.44
CA GLY A 111 7.19 -15.82 11.88
C GLY A 111 7.57 -17.28 12.15
N ARG A 112 8.22 -17.96 11.20
CA ARG A 112 8.63 -19.36 11.38
C ARG A 112 9.62 -19.57 12.52
N ALA A 113 10.47 -18.59 12.82
CA ALA A 113 11.42 -18.65 13.91
C ALA A 113 10.77 -18.42 15.29
N ASN A 114 9.70 -17.64 15.37
CA ASN A 114 9.15 -17.15 16.62
C ASN A 114 7.77 -17.71 17.00
N VAL A 115 6.92 -18.05 16.00
CA VAL A 115 5.56 -18.57 16.24
C VAL A 115 5.61 -20.07 16.52
N LYS A 116 4.92 -20.49 17.56
CA LYS A 116 4.82 -21.87 18.04
C LYS A 116 3.37 -22.34 18.04
N LYS A 117 3.19 -23.63 18.30
CA LYS A 117 1.87 -24.24 18.52
C LYS A 117 1.15 -23.50 19.65
N ASP A 118 -0.15 -23.29 19.46
CA ASP A 118 -1.07 -22.60 20.36
C ASP A 118 -0.78 -21.10 20.58
N ASP A 119 0.23 -20.51 19.90
CA ASP A 119 0.36 -19.06 19.77
C ASP A 119 -0.79 -18.48 18.94
N ARG A 120 -1.00 -17.18 19.05
CA ARG A 120 -2.03 -16.44 18.30
C ARG A 120 -1.40 -15.34 17.46
N ILE A 121 -1.88 -15.18 16.22
CA ILE A 121 -1.64 -14.01 15.37
C ILE A 121 -2.96 -13.26 15.29
N VAL A 122 -2.96 -11.94 15.53
CA VAL A 122 -4.14 -11.09 15.49
C VAL A 122 -4.06 -10.20 14.25
N ILE A 123 -5.10 -10.26 13.42
CA ILE A 123 -5.29 -9.41 12.23
C ILE A 123 -6.69 -8.77 12.29
N THR A 124 -7.10 -8.05 11.24
CA THR A 124 -8.43 -7.45 11.18
C THR A 124 -9.26 -7.99 10.01
N GLU A 125 -10.58 -7.79 10.05
CA GLU A 125 -11.48 -8.19 8.94
C GLU A 125 -11.31 -7.32 7.69
N ILE A 126 -10.67 -6.14 7.80
CA ILE A 126 -10.48 -5.22 6.69
C ILE A 126 -9.16 -5.43 5.92
N GLU A 127 -8.43 -6.51 6.23
CA GLU A 127 -7.12 -6.76 5.61
C GLU A 127 -7.22 -7.11 4.13
N HIS A 128 -6.24 -6.64 3.38
CA HIS A 128 -5.96 -7.15 2.03
C HIS A 128 -5.48 -8.62 2.12
N HIS A 129 -5.76 -9.45 1.10
CA HIS A 129 -5.31 -10.85 1.05
C HIS A 129 -3.80 -11.01 1.32
N SER A 130 -2.98 -10.03 0.93
CA SER A 130 -1.54 -10.02 1.22
C SER A 130 -1.22 -10.03 2.71
N ASN A 131 -2.13 -9.52 3.55
CA ASN A 131 -2.00 -9.48 5.00
C ASN A 131 -2.93 -10.49 5.72
N ILE A 132 -3.46 -11.45 5.00
CA ILE A 132 -4.24 -12.60 5.53
C ILE A 132 -3.54 -13.90 5.21
N VAL A 133 -3.33 -14.19 3.92
CA VAL A 133 -2.90 -15.50 3.43
C VAL A 133 -1.55 -15.95 3.99
N PRO A 134 -0.52 -15.09 4.11
CA PRO A 134 0.74 -15.50 4.73
C PRO A 134 0.58 -15.97 6.18
N TRP A 135 -0.32 -15.34 6.91
CA TRP A 135 -0.61 -15.70 8.31
C TRP A 135 -1.43 -16.98 8.41
N GLN A 136 -2.38 -17.22 7.50
CA GLN A 136 -3.10 -18.50 7.40
C GLN A 136 -2.13 -19.66 7.14
N ILE A 137 -1.19 -19.48 6.20
CA ILE A 137 -0.15 -20.49 5.91
C ILE A 137 0.70 -20.74 7.16
N LEU A 138 1.21 -19.70 7.79
CA LEU A 138 2.07 -19.81 8.97
C LEU A 138 1.35 -20.46 10.17
N THR A 139 0.13 -20.05 10.46
CA THR A 139 -0.65 -20.61 11.57
C THR A 139 -1.01 -22.06 11.35
N SER A 140 -1.37 -22.44 10.11
CA SER A 140 -1.58 -23.83 9.72
C SER A 140 -0.31 -24.67 9.89
N GLU A 141 0.84 -24.18 9.44
CA GLU A 141 2.15 -24.85 9.54
C GLU A 141 2.56 -25.06 11.01
N LYS A 142 2.33 -24.07 11.86
CA LYS A 142 2.77 -24.06 13.27
C LYS A 142 1.78 -24.64 14.27
N GLY A 143 0.53 -24.90 13.86
CA GLY A 143 -0.55 -25.22 14.80
C GLY A 143 -0.91 -24.03 15.71
N ALA A 144 -0.72 -22.82 15.22
CA ALA A 144 -1.10 -21.57 15.86
C ALA A 144 -2.53 -21.16 15.44
N LYS A 145 -3.06 -20.08 16.02
CA LYS A 145 -4.39 -19.55 15.70
C LYS A 145 -4.30 -18.20 15.03
N LEU A 146 -5.19 -17.96 14.05
CA LEU A 146 -5.42 -16.67 13.43
C LEU A 146 -6.73 -16.10 13.95
N GLU A 147 -6.71 -14.89 14.50
CA GLU A 147 -7.87 -14.22 15.07
C GLU A 147 -8.11 -12.89 14.36
N TYR A 148 -9.38 -12.56 14.16
CA TYR A 148 -9.79 -11.39 13.41
C TYR A 148 -10.49 -10.39 14.35
N VAL A 149 -10.02 -9.14 14.35
CA VAL A 149 -10.72 -8.02 14.98
C VAL A 149 -11.80 -7.53 14.02
N GLY A 150 -13.03 -7.51 14.48
CA GLY A 150 -14.18 -7.10 13.69
C GLY A 150 -14.29 -5.59 13.52
N THR A 151 -15.21 -5.19 12.60
CA THR A 151 -15.62 -3.80 12.41
C THR A 151 -17.07 -3.58 12.86
N ASP A 152 -17.40 -2.32 13.18
CA ASP A 152 -18.78 -1.88 13.27
C ASP A 152 -19.41 -1.65 11.88
N ASP A 153 -20.66 -1.18 11.84
CA ASP A 153 -21.39 -0.99 10.59
C ASP A 153 -20.90 0.23 9.80
N ASP A 154 -20.21 1.18 10.46
CA ASP A 154 -19.57 2.33 9.83
C ASP A 154 -18.15 2.03 9.33
N GLY A 155 -17.65 0.81 9.57
CA GLY A 155 -16.35 0.34 9.11
C GLY A 155 -15.16 0.73 10.01
N TYR A 156 -15.42 1.13 11.27
CA TYR A 156 -14.37 1.33 12.28
C TYR A 156 -14.05 0.04 13.01
N LEU A 157 -12.78 -0.15 13.39
CA LEU A 157 -12.36 -1.34 14.15
C LEU A 157 -12.93 -1.37 15.58
N LYS A 158 -13.34 -2.55 16.05
CA LYS A 158 -13.76 -2.80 17.41
C LYS A 158 -12.57 -2.90 18.36
N LEU A 159 -11.99 -1.77 18.78
CA LEU A 159 -10.78 -1.72 19.60
C LEU A 159 -10.92 -2.47 20.94
N GLN A 160 -12.14 -2.60 21.50
CA GLN A 160 -12.34 -3.40 22.71
C GLN A 160 -12.13 -4.90 22.43
N GLU A 161 -12.53 -5.41 21.27
CA GLU A 161 -12.27 -6.78 20.84
C GLU A 161 -10.77 -7.01 20.67
N TYR A 162 -10.06 -6.06 20.02
CA TYR A 162 -8.61 -6.08 19.92
C TYR A 162 -7.94 -6.21 21.29
N LYS A 163 -8.32 -5.36 22.24
CA LYS A 163 -7.79 -5.40 23.61
C LYS A 163 -8.05 -6.75 24.27
N ASN A 164 -9.23 -7.34 24.09
CA ASN A 164 -9.58 -8.64 24.65
C ASN A 164 -8.66 -9.75 24.10
N TYR A 165 -8.27 -9.68 22.81
CA TYR A 165 -7.30 -10.63 22.25
C TYR A 165 -5.91 -10.48 22.87
N LEU A 166 -5.45 -9.25 23.15
CA LEU A 166 -4.16 -9.01 23.80
C LEU A 166 -4.13 -9.44 25.26
N ASP A 167 -5.25 -9.29 25.98
CA ASP A 167 -5.40 -9.63 27.41
C ASP A 167 -5.73 -11.11 27.66
N SER A 168 -6.00 -11.87 26.62
CA SER A 168 -6.37 -13.28 26.68
C SER A 168 -5.25 -14.15 27.29
N SER A 169 -5.63 -15.25 27.94
CA SER A 169 -4.69 -16.29 28.41
C SER A 169 -3.91 -16.99 27.31
N MET A 170 -4.43 -17.00 26.08
CA MET A 170 -3.69 -17.43 24.89
C MET A 170 -2.79 -16.30 24.42
N LYS A 171 -1.49 -16.56 24.36
CA LYS A 171 -0.48 -15.55 24.04
C LYS A 171 -0.60 -15.07 22.59
N ALA A 172 -0.99 -13.80 22.41
CA ALA A 172 -0.80 -13.14 21.14
C ALA A 172 0.71 -12.99 20.87
N LYS A 173 1.18 -13.47 19.71
CA LYS A 173 2.60 -13.50 19.35
C LYS A 173 2.97 -12.41 18.37
N LEU A 174 2.00 -12.01 17.55
CA LEU A 174 2.14 -10.99 16.52
C LEU A 174 0.77 -10.33 16.29
N VAL A 175 0.80 -9.04 16.00
CA VAL A 175 -0.30 -8.30 15.39
C VAL A 175 0.08 -7.89 13.99
N SER A 176 -0.83 -8.02 13.00
CA SER A 176 -0.60 -7.53 11.65
C SER A 176 -1.83 -6.82 11.13
N VAL A 177 -1.72 -5.52 10.86
CA VAL A 177 -2.88 -4.67 10.54
C VAL A 177 -2.58 -3.69 9.42
N SER A 178 -3.57 -3.43 8.58
CA SER A 178 -3.52 -2.36 7.59
C SER A 178 -3.63 -1.01 8.27
N HIS A 179 -2.80 -0.04 7.86
CA HIS A 179 -2.90 1.35 8.33
C HIS A 179 -4.09 2.08 7.69
N MET A 180 -4.43 1.70 6.43
CA MET A 180 -5.57 2.24 5.71
C MET A 180 -6.20 1.13 4.86
N SER A 181 -7.51 0.94 4.96
CA SER A 181 -8.23 -0.04 4.16
C SER A 181 -8.27 0.34 2.69
N ASN A 182 -7.94 -0.61 1.81
CA ASN A 182 -8.05 -0.43 0.36
C ASN A 182 -9.50 -0.53 -0.17
N VAL A 183 -10.47 -0.86 0.69
CA VAL A 183 -11.89 -0.99 0.35
C VAL A 183 -12.70 0.11 1.02
N LEU A 184 -12.70 0.17 2.35
CA LEU A 184 -13.49 1.13 3.11
C LEU A 184 -12.84 2.52 3.15
N GLY A 185 -11.54 2.60 2.86
CA GLY A 185 -10.76 3.80 3.10
C GLY A 185 -10.46 4.07 4.58
N THR A 186 -11.03 3.31 5.52
CA THR A 186 -10.85 3.50 6.96
C THR A 186 -9.38 3.65 7.32
N ILE A 187 -9.03 4.75 7.97
CA ILE A 187 -7.71 4.98 8.57
C ILE A 187 -7.76 4.37 9.97
N VAL A 188 -6.92 3.36 10.18
CA VAL A 188 -6.87 2.59 11.42
C VAL A 188 -6.05 3.33 12.46
N PRO A 189 -6.46 3.39 13.74
CA PRO A 189 -5.73 4.05 14.82
C PRO A 189 -4.52 3.19 15.27
N VAL A 190 -3.56 2.99 14.34
CA VAL A 190 -2.41 2.10 14.54
C VAL A 190 -1.49 2.54 15.67
N ASP A 191 -1.38 3.85 15.94
CA ASP A 191 -0.57 4.36 17.05
C ASP A 191 -1.06 3.80 18.40
N ASP A 192 -2.38 3.78 18.62
CA ASP A 192 -2.98 3.21 19.84
C ASP A 192 -2.84 1.68 19.86
N MET A 193 -3.01 1.01 18.72
CA MET A 193 -2.88 -0.44 18.61
C MET A 193 -1.45 -0.90 18.87
N ILE A 194 -0.45 -0.20 18.34
CA ILE A 194 0.98 -0.48 18.58
C ILE A 194 1.28 -0.33 20.07
N LYS A 195 0.85 0.79 20.67
CA LYS A 195 1.06 1.02 22.11
C LYS A 195 0.47 -0.10 22.96
N MET A 196 -0.79 -0.47 22.73
CA MET A 196 -1.44 -1.57 23.47
C MET A 196 -0.72 -2.91 23.28
N SER A 197 -0.21 -3.19 22.07
CA SER A 197 0.57 -4.40 21.79
C SER A 197 1.92 -4.39 22.51
N HIS A 198 2.64 -3.29 22.47
CA HIS A 198 3.96 -3.16 23.09
C HIS A 198 3.89 -3.23 24.62
N GLU A 199 2.82 -2.77 25.25
CA GLU A 199 2.57 -2.99 26.69
C GLU A 199 2.51 -4.48 27.07
N LYS A 200 2.25 -5.36 26.09
CA LYS A 200 2.25 -6.82 26.23
C LYS A 200 3.50 -7.49 25.63
N GLY A 201 4.44 -6.72 25.11
CA GLY A 201 5.64 -7.22 24.43
C GLY A 201 5.33 -7.93 23.11
N ILE A 202 4.28 -7.52 22.39
CA ILE A 202 3.82 -8.11 21.13
C ILE A 202 4.23 -7.17 20.00
N PRO A 203 5.05 -7.64 19.03
CA PRO A 203 5.44 -6.86 17.87
C PRO A 203 4.28 -6.67 16.88
N VAL A 204 4.34 -5.57 16.10
CA VAL A 204 3.29 -5.15 15.17
C VAL A 204 3.83 -4.98 13.76
N VAL A 205 3.17 -5.63 12.80
CA VAL A 205 3.35 -5.44 11.36
C VAL A 205 2.29 -4.47 10.85
N ILE A 206 2.71 -3.44 10.14
CA ILE A 206 1.82 -2.48 9.49
C ILE A 206 1.84 -2.69 7.97
N ASP A 207 0.69 -3.02 7.40
CA ASP A 207 0.50 -2.90 5.95
C ASP A 207 0.25 -1.43 5.61
N GLY A 208 1.30 -0.78 5.14
CA GLY A 208 1.32 0.63 4.73
C GLY A 208 1.01 0.85 3.26
N ALA A 209 0.55 -0.18 2.53
CA ALA A 209 0.38 -0.10 1.07
C ALA A 209 -0.60 0.99 0.60
N GLN A 210 -1.56 1.38 1.44
CA GLN A 210 -2.49 2.47 1.15
C GLN A 210 -2.19 3.75 1.94
N SER A 211 -1.45 3.69 3.05
CA SER A 211 -1.16 4.89 3.85
C SER A 211 0.07 5.64 3.37
N VAL A 212 1.17 4.93 3.09
CA VAL A 212 2.44 5.54 2.66
C VAL A 212 2.31 6.39 1.39
N PRO A 213 1.49 6.01 0.38
CA PRO A 213 1.23 6.86 -0.79
C PRO A 213 0.45 8.13 -0.48
N HIS A 214 -0.39 8.15 0.55
CA HIS A 214 -1.49 9.08 0.71
C HIS A 214 -1.36 10.03 1.91
N MET A 215 -0.51 9.72 2.87
CA MET A 215 -0.32 10.53 4.08
C MET A 215 1.11 10.45 4.61
N HIS A 216 1.48 11.41 5.44
CA HIS A 216 2.78 11.37 6.10
C HIS A 216 2.86 10.18 7.06
N VAL A 217 3.89 9.35 6.91
CA VAL A 217 4.19 8.21 7.76
C VAL A 217 5.54 8.40 8.42
N ASP A 218 5.60 8.20 9.73
CA ASP A 218 6.79 8.32 10.56
C ASP A 218 6.93 7.05 11.41
N VAL A 219 7.77 6.11 10.97
CA VAL A 219 7.92 4.80 11.61
C VAL A 219 8.56 4.89 12.99
N GLN A 220 9.38 5.93 13.26
CA GLN A 220 9.97 6.14 14.58
C GLN A 220 8.92 6.65 15.58
N ARG A 221 8.07 7.62 15.16
CA ARG A 221 6.98 8.13 15.99
C ARG A 221 5.92 7.06 16.27
N MET A 222 5.56 6.28 15.24
CA MET A 222 4.61 5.17 15.36
C MET A 222 5.17 4.02 16.21
N ASP A 223 6.48 3.89 16.25
CA ASP A 223 7.19 2.79 16.91
C ASP A 223 6.79 1.40 16.38
N CYS A 224 6.39 1.27 15.10
CA CYS A 224 6.06 -0.01 14.52
C CYS A 224 7.30 -0.88 14.33
N ASP A 225 7.14 -2.21 14.46
CA ASP A 225 8.25 -3.16 14.36
C ASP A 225 8.56 -3.54 12.91
N PHE A 226 7.52 -3.56 12.08
CA PHE A 226 7.60 -3.83 10.65
C PHE A 226 6.62 -2.93 9.90
N MET A 227 6.99 -2.49 8.69
CA MET A 227 6.07 -1.83 7.77
C MET A 227 6.34 -2.28 6.33
N ALA A 228 5.27 -2.63 5.61
CA ALA A 228 5.32 -3.06 4.22
C ALA A 228 4.56 -2.09 3.31
N PHE A 229 5.13 -1.73 2.15
CA PHE A 229 4.42 -0.96 1.12
C PHE A 229 4.99 -1.21 -0.28
N SER A 230 4.31 -0.68 -1.32
CA SER A 230 4.65 -0.91 -2.73
C SER A 230 4.83 0.41 -3.47
N ALA A 231 5.87 0.49 -4.29
CA ALA A 231 6.17 1.67 -5.11
C ALA A 231 5.04 1.99 -6.11
N HIS A 232 4.42 0.98 -6.73
CA HIS A 232 3.42 1.19 -7.79
C HIS A 232 2.15 1.90 -7.34
N LYS A 233 1.89 2.03 -6.05
CA LYS A 233 0.77 2.78 -5.48
C LYS A 233 1.14 4.22 -5.10
N MET A 234 2.43 4.58 -5.17
CA MET A 234 2.95 5.91 -4.87
C MET A 234 3.80 6.46 -6.03
N LEU A 235 3.21 6.46 -7.22
CA LEU A 235 3.78 6.96 -8.49
C LEU A 235 4.97 6.17 -9.02
N GLY A 236 5.54 5.26 -8.25
CA GLY A 236 6.67 4.44 -8.61
C GLY A 236 6.30 3.27 -9.55
N PRO A 237 7.29 2.56 -10.09
CA PRO A 237 7.06 1.43 -10.98
C PRO A 237 6.47 0.21 -10.25
N THR A 238 6.02 -0.76 -11.03
CA THR A 238 5.70 -2.12 -10.54
C THR A 238 7.00 -2.87 -10.22
N GLY A 239 6.90 -3.99 -9.51
CA GLY A 239 8.08 -4.83 -9.24
C GLY A 239 9.03 -4.31 -8.17
N VAL A 240 8.63 -3.26 -7.41
CA VAL A 240 9.35 -2.73 -6.25
C VAL A 240 8.41 -2.57 -5.07
N GLY A 241 8.83 -3.08 -3.94
CA GLY A 241 8.24 -2.87 -2.63
C GLY A 241 9.32 -2.64 -1.58
N VAL A 242 8.89 -2.30 -0.40
CA VAL A 242 9.74 -2.04 0.75
C VAL A 242 9.22 -2.80 1.95
N LEU A 243 10.15 -3.39 2.69
CA LEU A 243 9.96 -3.80 4.06
C LEU A 243 10.88 -2.95 4.96
N TYR A 244 10.28 -2.19 5.86
CA TYR A 244 10.97 -1.59 7.00
C TYR A 244 10.90 -2.58 8.17
N VAL A 245 12.01 -2.73 8.89
CA VAL A 245 12.08 -3.53 10.12
C VAL A 245 12.99 -2.83 11.12
N LYS A 246 12.60 -2.78 12.39
CA LYS A 246 13.51 -2.35 13.47
C LYS A 246 14.79 -3.18 13.47
N GLN A 247 15.96 -2.53 13.55
CA GLN A 247 17.27 -3.16 13.43
C GLN A 247 17.47 -4.33 14.40
N GLU A 248 17.07 -4.17 15.67
CA GLU A 248 17.22 -5.22 16.70
C GLU A 248 16.39 -6.49 16.43
N ILE A 249 15.34 -6.39 15.61
CA ILE A 249 14.58 -7.54 15.12
C ILE A 249 15.27 -8.13 13.91
N LEU A 250 15.67 -7.28 12.97
CA LEU A 250 16.28 -7.66 11.68
C LEU A 250 17.57 -8.48 11.86
N GLU A 251 18.40 -8.08 12.82
CA GLU A 251 19.66 -8.82 13.17
C GLU A 251 19.39 -10.30 13.51
N LYS A 252 18.26 -10.57 14.19
CA LYS A 252 17.90 -11.91 14.67
C LYS A 252 17.11 -12.74 13.67
N MET A 253 16.59 -12.10 12.61
CA MET A 253 15.79 -12.79 11.60
C MET A 253 16.66 -13.72 10.74
N PRO A 254 16.22 -14.95 10.46
CA PRO A 254 16.83 -15.79 9.43
C PRO A 254 16.70 -15.14 8.04
N PRO A 255 17.58 -15.45 7.07
CA PRO A 255 17.41 -14.98 5.70
C PRO A 255 16.12 -15.52 5.08
N PHE A 256 15.63 -14.83 4.04
CA PHE A 256 14.39 -15.20 3.34
C PHE A 256 14.69 -16.03 2.09
N ILE A 257 15.48 -15.48 1.17
CA ILE A 257 15.86 -16.12 -0.08
C ILE A 257 17.37 -16.38 -0.05
N GLY A 258 17.79 -17.62 -0.32
CA GLY A 258 19.20 -17.97 -0.42
C GLY A 258 19.72 -17.83 -1.85
N GLY A 259 20.92 -17.25 -2.02
CA GLY A 259 21.52 -17.06 -3.33
C GLY A 259 22.78 -16.19 -3.31
N GLY A 260 23.10 -15.59 -4.45
CA GLY A 260 24.15 -14.56 -4.54
C GLY A 260 23.72 -13.26 -3.84
N ASP A 261 24.65 -12.37 -3.66
CA ASP A 261 24.56 -11.05 -3.02
C ASP A 261 24.24 -11.05 -1.52
N MET A 262 23.37 -11.92 -1.05
CA MET A 262 22.96 -12.03 0.36
C MET A 262 23.99 -12.77 1.25
N ILE A 263 25.16 -13.13 0.71
CA ILE A 263 26.23 -13.87 1.39
C ILE A 263 27.55 -13.11 1.38
N LYS A 264 28.35 -13.26 2.45
CA LYS A 264 29.78 -12.88 2.50
C LYS A 264 30.67 -13.99 1.98
N GLU A 265 30.50 -15.21 2.51
CA GLU A 265 31.32 -16.38 2.20
C GLU A 265 30.43 -17.61 2.10
N VAL A 266 30.72 -18.47 1.15
CA VAL A 266 30.09 -19.79 1.01
C VAL A 266 31.19 -20.87 1.05
N HIS A 267 31.06 -21.77 2.01
CA HIS A 267 31.88 -22.95 2.13
C HIS A 267 31.07 -24.21 1.77
N LYS A 268 31.73 -25.36 1.69
CA LYS A 268 31.10 -26.62 1.28
C LYS A 268 29.87 -27.00 2.15
N TYR A 269 29.87 -26.63 3.42
CA TYR A 269 28.85 -27.04 4.39
C TYR A 269 28.30 -25.88 5.23
N GLU A 270 28.80 -24.67 5.05
CA GLU A 270 28.33 -23.48 5.79
C GLU A 270 28.34 -22.23 4.94
N THR A 271 27.50 -21.26 5.31
CA THR A 271 27.40 -19.96 4.65
C THR A 271 27.43 -18.88 5.72
N ARG A 272 28.23 -17.84 5.50
CA ARG A 272 28.17 -16.58 6.23
C ARG A 272 27.33 -15.58 5.43
N TYR A 273 26.30 -15.07 6.06
CA TYR A 273 25.41 -14.10 5.42
C TYR A 273 26.03 -12.70 5.37
N ASN A 274 25.55 -11.90 4.44
CA ASN A 274 25.95 -10.52 4.27
C ASN A 274 25.43 -9.63 5.41
N ASP A 275 25.95 -8.40 5.50
CA ASP A 275 25.47 -7.38 6.41
C ASP A 275 24.06 -6.92 6.03
N LEU A 276 23.37 -6.24 6.95
CA LEU A 276 22.07 -5.64 6.70
C LEU A 276 22.20 -4.46 5.72
N PRO A 277 21.22 -4.25 4.85
CA PRO A 277 20.03 -5.07 4.62
C PRO A 277 20.24 -6.22 3.64
N TYR A 278 21.42 -6.34 3.03
CA TYR A 278 21.74 -7.25 1.90
C TYR A 278 21.51 -8.74 2.23
N LYS A 279 21.60 -9.13 3.51
CA LYS A 279 21.22 -10.47 3.99
C LYS A 279 19.84 -10.92 3.51
N PHE A 280 18.93 -9.98 3.21
CA PHE A 280 17.54 -10.25 2.80
C PHE A 280 17.29 -10.01 1.32
N GLU A 281 18.28 -9.52 0.57
CA GLU A 281 18.19 -9.19 -0.86
C GLU A 281 19.01 -10.19 -1.67
N GLY A 282 18.44 -11.37 -1.94
CA GLY A 282 19.13 -12.44 -2.68
C GLY A 282 18.98 -12.30 -4.20
N GLY A 283 20.11 -12.39 -4.93
CA GLY A 283 20.17 -12.28 -6.38
C GLY A 283 20.21 -10.84 -6.89
N THR A 284 20.42 -10.66 -8.19
CA THR A 284 20.40 -9.32 -8.80
C THR A 284 19.01 -8.67 -8.61
N PRO A 285 18.93 -7.51 -7.94
CA PRO A 285 17.66 -6.86 -7.68
C PRO A 285 17.09 -6.16 -8.93
N ASN A 286 15.88 -5.63 -8.81
CA ASN A 286 15.25 -4.81 -9.85
C ASN A 286 15.83 -3.39 -9.85
N ILE A 287 17.03 -3.22 -10.41
CA ILE A 287 17.83 -1.98 -10.31
C ILE A 287 17.10 -0.80 -10.94
N ALA A 288 16.65 -0.95 -12.19
CA ALA A 288 16.01 0.12 -12.95
C ALA A 288 14.76 0.68 -12.25
N ASP A 289 13.90 -0.21 -11.75
CA ASP A 289 12.66 0.22 -11.11
C ASP A 289 12.89 0.76 -9.69
N VAL A 290 13.92 0.30 -8.97
CA VAL A 290 14.31 0.94 -7.70
C VAL A 290 14.79 2.37 -7.93
N ILE A 291 15.60 2.62 -8.98
CA ILE A 291 16.01 3.98 -9.36
C ILE A 291 14.80 4.83 -9.74
N GLY A 292 13.88 4.27 -10.56
CA GLY A 292 12.60 4.92 -10.88
C GLY A 292 11.74 5.23 -9.66
N PHE A 293 11.77 4.36 -8.65
CA PHE A 293 11.09 4.61 -7.39
C PHE A 293 11.70 5.78 -6.61
N GLY A 294 13.03 5.95 -6.65
CA GLY A 294 13.70 7.12 -6.11
C GLY A 294 13.20 8.44 -6.71
N ALA A 295 12.93 8.45 -8.02
CA ALA A 295 12.35 9.62 -8.69
C ALA A 295 10.88 9.87 -8.27
N ALA A 296 10.10 8.81 -7.98
CA ALA A 296 8.75 8.96 -7.45
C ALA A 296 8.72 9.58 -6.05
N ILE A 297 9.66 9.19 -5.18
CA ILE A 297 9.81 9.78 -3.84
C ILE A 297 10.17 11.25 -3.93
N ASP A 298 11.12 11.62 -4.80
CA ASP A 298 11.47 13.02 -5.03
C ASP A 298 10.27 13.83 -5.52
N TYR A 299 9.47 13.27 -6.42
CA TYR A 299 8.26 13.90 -6.94
C TYR A 299 7.23 14.18 -5.83
N LEU A 300 6.97 13.19 -4.96
CA LEU A 300 6.07 13.34 -3.80
C LEU A 300 6.61 14.34 -2.78
N ASN A 301 7.91 14.30 -2.49
CA ASN A 301 8.55 15.27 -1.58
C ASN A 301 8.44 16.70 -2.09
N ASN A 302 8.59 16.92 -3.39
CA ASN A 302 8.44 18.24 -4.02
C ASN A 302 7.01 18.79 -3.94
N ILE A 303 6.00 17.91 -3.96
CA ILE A 303 4.59 18.27 -3.72
C ILE A 303 4.38 18.55 -2.23
N GLY A 304 4.87 17.66 -1.36
CA GLY A 304 4.65 17.61 0.08
C GLY A 304 3.42 16.77 0.46
N MET A 305 3.64 15.78 1.33
CA MET A 305 2.61 14.80 1.72
C MET A 305 1.39 15.42 2.41
N ASP A 306 1.57 16.53 3.13
CA ASP A 306 0.44 17.29 3.70
C ASP A 306 -0.51 17.77 2.60
N LYS A 307 0.02 18.31 1.49
CA LYS A 307 -0.79 18.77 0.36
C LYS A 307 -1.44 17.63 -0.40
N VAL A 308 -0.77 16.48 -0.51
CA VAL A 308 -1.36 15.26 -1.06
C VAL A 308 -2.60 14.90 -0.24
N ARG A 309 -2.46 14.83 1.08
CA ARG A 309 -3.57 14.48 1.97
C ARG A 309 -4.69 15.52 1.96
N GLU A 310 -4.37 16.82 2.01
CA GLU A 310 -5.36 17.92 1.94
C GLU A 310 -6.19 17.83 0.65
N HIS A 311 -5.55 17.61 -0.49
CA HIS A 311 -6.23 17.45 -1.78
C HIS A 311 -7.16 16.23 -1.81
N GLU A 312 -6.68 15.09 -1.31
CA GLU A 312 -7.51 13.87 -1.26
C GLU A 312 -8.71 14.00 -0.33
N VAL A 313 -8.55 14.65 0.82
CA VAL A 313 -9.67 14.93 1.75
C VAL A 313 -10.71 15.77 1.04
N GLU A 314 -10.31 16.89 0.42
CA GLU A 314 -11.23 17.78 -0.30
C GLU A 314 -11.96 17.07 -1.44
N LEU A 315 -11.23 16.26 -2.22
CA LEU A 315 -11.82 15.55 -3.35
C LEU A 315 -12.74 14.41 -2.90
N THR A 316 -12.35 13.70 -1.83
CA THR A 316 -13.16 12.61 -1.26
C THR A 316 -14.45 13.15 -0.64
N GLU A 317 -14.38 14.28 0.09
CA GLU A 317 -15.57 14.96 0.62
C GLU A 317 -16.53 15.35 -0.50
N TYR A 318 -16.02 16.02 -1.54
CA TYR A 318 -16.82 16.38 -2.71
C TYR A 318 -17.47 15.16 -3.39
N ALA A 319 -16.72 14.07 -3.52
CA ALA A 319 -17.23 12.85 -4.14
C ALA A 319 -18.27 12.13 -3.26
N LEU A 320 -18.07 12.11 -1.92
CA LEU A 320 -19.04 11.53 -0.97
C LEU A 320 -20.36 12.30 -0.99
N ASP A 321 -20.33 13.63 -0.95
CA ASP A 321 -21.52 14.46 -1.02
C ASP A 321 -22.35 14.20 -2.30
N LYS A 322 -21.65 14.05 -3.42
CA LYS A 322 -22.29 13.79 -4.71
C LYS A 322 -22.84 12.36 -4.83
N ILE A 323 -22.07 11.35 -4.45
CA ILE A 323 -22.46 9.95 -4.63
C ILE A 323 -23.59 9.55 -3.68
N THR A 324 -23.58 10.06 -2.44
CA THR A 324 -24.66 9.77 -1.47
C THR A 324 -26.00 10.43 -1.86
N ALA A 325 -25.98 11.47 -2.69
CA ALA A 325 -27.18 12.09 -3.25
C ALA A 325 -27.80 11.26 -4.40
N VAL A 326 -27.05 10.30 -4.98
CA VAL A 326 -27.59 9.43 -6.04
C VAL A 326 -28.51 8.39 -5.42
N LYS A 327 -29.77 8.36 -5.85
CA LYS A 327 -30.78 7.42 -5.34
C LYS A 327 -30.35 5.97 -5.55
N GLY A 328 -30.49 5.14 -4.50
CA GLY A 328 -30.21 3.70 -4.55
C GLY A 328 -28.73 3.35 -4.33
N VAL A 329 -27.86 4.35 -4.12
CA VAL A 329 -26.45 4.10 -3.78
C VAL A 329 -26.31 3.76 -2.28
N THR A 330 -25.52 2.73 -2.01
CA THR A 330 -25.01 2.39 -0.68
C THR A 330 -23.50 2.58 -0.70
N VAL A 331 -22.96 3.44 0.18
CA VAL A 331 -21.54 3.68 0.36
C VAL A 331 -21.06 2.92 1.60
N TYR A 332 -19.89 2.25 1.51
CA TYR A 332 -19.28 1.50 2.59
C TYR A 332 -18.11 2.26 3.21
N GLY A 333 -17.95 2.13 4.54
CA GLY A 333 -16.87 2.74 5.32
C GLY A 333 -17.19 4.13 5.86
N PRO A 334 -16.28 4.76 6.63
CA PRO A 334 -16.51 5.99 7.35
C PRO A 334 -17.00 7.14 6.46
N HIS A 335 -18.02 7.88 6.88
CA HIS A 335 -18.46 9.10 6.19
C HIS A 335 -17.58 10.31 6.53
N ASN A 336 -16.86 10.26 7.67
CA ASN A 336 -15.94 11.33 8.05
C ASN A 336 -14.62 11.20 7.26
N THR A 337 -14.32 12.18 6.40
CA THR A 337 -13.12 12.21 5.56
C THR A 337 -11.81 12.34 6.32
N LYS A 338 -11.83 12.73 7.60
CA LYS A 338 -10.63 12.72 8.46
C LYS A 338 -10.17 11.29 8.76
N ASP A 339 -11.13 10.38 8.87
CA ASP A 339 -10.91 8.97 9.20
C ASP A 339 -10.93 8.07 7.95
N ARG A 340 -10.92 8.70 6.75
CA ARG A 340 -11.03 8.01 5.47
C ARG A 340 -9.96 8.49 4.48
N GLY A 341 -9.34 7.55 3.76
CA GLY A 341 -8.49 7.82 2.60
C GLY A 341 -9.30 8.10 1.34
N GLY A 342 -8.62 8.39 0.24
CA GLY A 342 -9.19 8.70 -1.07
C GLY A 342 -9.87 7.52 -1.78
N VAL A 343 -10.67 6.73 -1.05
CA VAL A 343 -11.32 5.50 -1.55
C VAL A 343 -12.80 5.51 -1.21
N ILE A 344 -13.65 5.25 -2.20
CA ILE A 344 -15.11 5.09 -2.04
C ILE A 344 -15.52 3.75 -2.67
N SER A 345 -15.86 2.78 -1.82
CA SER A 345 -16.54 1.55 -2.25
C SER A 345 -18.04 1.71 -2.10
N PHE A 346 -18.79 1.25 -3.09
CA PHE A 346 -20.23 1.45 -3.16
C PHE A 346 -20.92 0.39 -4.01
N ASN A 347 -22.23 0.25 -3.81
CA ASN A 347 -23.16 -0.47 -4.70
C ASN A 347 -24.34 0.44 -5.03
N ILE A 348 -25.08 0.13 -6.07
CA ILE A 348 -26.28 0.87 -6.49
C ILE A 348 -27.39 -0.10 -6.83
N GLY A 349 -28.45 -0.14 -5.99
CA GLY A 349 -29.55 -1.10 -6.12
C GLY A 349 -29.03 -2.52 -6.36
N ASP A 350 -29.65 -3.21 -7.31
CA ASP A 350 -29.28 -4.59 -7.69
C ASP A 350 -28.34 -4.66 -8.90
N ILE A 351 -27.71 -3.52 -9.31
CA ILE A 351 -26.75 -3.53 -10.43
C ILE A 351 -25.50 -4.30 -10.00
N HIS A 352 -25.18 -5.34 -10.76
CA HIS A 352 -23.94 -6.07 -10.52
C HIS A 352 -22.72 -5.15 -10.75
N PRO A 353 -21.71 -5.10 -9.83
CA PRO A 353 -20.55 -4.20 -9.94
C PRO A 353 -19.80 -4.29 -11.27
N HIS A 354 -19.76 -5.46 -11.92
CA HIS A 354 -19.17 -5.63 -13.25
C HIS A 354 -19.93 -4.90 -14.36
N ASP A 355 -21.26 -4.95 -14.32
CA ASP A 355 -22.10 -4.25 -15.31
C ASP A 355 -21.95 -2.74 -15.13
N LEU A 356 -21.93 -2.29 -13.88
CA LEU A 356 -21.66 -0.89 -13.57
C LEU A 356 -20.27 -0.44 -14.09
N ALA A 357 -19.22 -1.23 -13.85
CA ALA A 357 -17.88 -0.90 -14.33
C ALA A 357 -17.80 -0.84 -15.87
N THR A 358 -18.58 -1.67 -16.58
CA THR A 358 -18.70 -1.63 -18.04
C THR A 358 -19.33 -0.31 -18.51
N ILE A 359 -20.46 0.09 -17.91
CA ILE A 359 -21.10 1.37 -18.21
C ILE A 359 -20.15 2.55 -17.91
N MET A 360 -19.45 2.54 -16.76
CA MET A 360 -18.47 3.56 -16.45
C MET A 360 -17.37 3.65 -17.52
N ASN A 361 -16.85 2.51 -17.97
CA ASN A 361 -15.84 2.46 -19.04
C ASN A 361 -16.37 3.07 -20.34
N ASP A 362 -17.64 2.86 -20.67
CA ASP A 362 -18.28 3.47 -21.84
C ASP A 362 -18.36 5.00 -21.74
N HIS A 363 -18.26 5.55 -20.54
CA HIS A 363 -18.15 6.99 -20.28
C HIS A 363 -16.71 7.49 -20.10
N GLY A 364 -15.70 6.62 -20.31
CA GLY A 364 -14.29 6.95 -20.13
C GLY A 364 -13.84 6.93 -18.68
N VAL A 365 -14.66 6.41 -17.75
CA VAL A 365 -14.37 6.37 -16.31
C VAL A 365 -13.86 4.97 -15.93
N ALA A 366 -12.61 4.90 -15.50
CA ALA A 366 -11.98 3.67 -15.03
C ALA A 366 -12.16 3.53 -13.51
N ILE A 367 -13.05 2.65 -13.09
CA ILE A 367 -13.24 2.19 -11.70
C ILE A 367 -12.93 0.72 -11.58
N ARG A 368 -12.84 0.21 -10.36
CA ARG A 368 -12.68 -1.21 -10.10
C ARG A 368 -13.97 -1.86 -9.60
N SER A 369 -14.21 -3.12 -9.96
CA SER A 369 -15.29 -3.96 -9.43
C SER A 369 -14.76 -5.27 -8.89
N GLY A 370 -15.43 -5.86 -7.92
CA GLY A 370 -15.11 -7.18 -7.35
C GLY A 370 -14.84 -7.16 -5.85
N HIS A 371 -14.06 -8.14 -5.37
CA HIS A 371 -13.72 -8.28 -3.93
C HIS A 371 -12.58 -7.38 -3.47
N HIS A 372 -11.89 -6.69 -4.37
CA HIS A 372 -10.72 -5.83 -4.09
C HIS A 372 -9.61 -6.51 -3.29
N CYS A 373 -9.45 -7.83 -3.43
CA CYS A 373 -8.56 -8.68 -2.63
C CYS A 373 -8.84 -8.61 -1.12
N ALA A 374 -10.11 -8.47 -0.72
CA ALA A 374 -10.58 -8.39 0.67
C ALA A 374 -11.89 -9.20 0.83
N GLN A 375 -11.85 -10.51 0.54
CA GLN A 375 -13.05 -11.38 0.58
C GLN A 375 -13.64 -11.49 1.98
N VAL A 376 -12.81 -11.55 3.04
CA VAL A 376 -13.29 -11.58 4.43
C VAL A 376 -14.14 -10.33 4.74
N LEU A 377 -13.73 -9.17 4.24
CA LEU A 377 -14.53 -7.95 4.38
C LEU A 377 -15.84 -8.02 3.56
N MET A 378 -15.84 -8.62 2.35
CA MET A 378 -17.08 -8.80 1.58
C MET A 378 -18.07 -9.70 2.34
N GLU A 379 -17.60 -10.77 2.98
CA GLU A 379 -18.41 -11.62 3.86
C GLU A 379 -18.98 -10.82 5.05
N ARG A 380 -18.15 -9.97 5.69
CA ARG A 380 -18.60 -9.08 6.79
C ARG A 380 -19.67 -8.09 6.37
N LEU A 381 -19.57 -7.56 5.14
CA LEU A 381 -20.53 -6.60 4.58
C LEU A 381 -21.79 -7.28 4.01
N ASP A 382 -21.82 -8.60 3.96
CA ASP A 382 -22.88 -9.41 3.34
C ASP A 382 -23.14 -9.02 1.87
N VAL A 383 -22.06 -8.83 1.10
CA VAL A 383 -22.12 -8.49 -0.33
C VAL A 383 -21.21 -9.40 -1.15
N ALA A 384 -21.65 -9.76 -2.35
CA ALA A 384 -20.83 -10.56 -3.26
C ALA A 384 -19.62 -9.77 -3.79
N ALA A 385 -19.78 -8.49 -4.03
CA ALA A 385 -18.76 -7.59 -4.58
C ALA A 385 -19.17 -6.13 -4.38
N THR A 386 -18.21 -5.21 -4.58
CA THR A 386 -18.48 -3.76 -4.63
C THR A 386 -17.83 -3.13 -5.86
N SER A 387 -18.32 -1.95 -6.26
CA SER A 387 -17.62 -1.02 -7.13
C SER A 387 -16.76 -0.09 -6.26
N ARG A 388 -15.61 0.33 -6.78
CA ARG A 388 -14.69 1.19 -6.03
C ARG A 388 -14.11 2.29 -6.93
N ALA A 389 -14.34 3.55 -6.54
CA ALA A 389 -13.60 4.69 -7.04
C ALA A 389 -12.49 5.06 -6.05
N SER A 390 -11.31 5.41 -6.56
CA SER A 390 -10.18 5.84 -5.73
C SER A 390 -9.41 6.97 -6.40
N PHE A 391 -9.10 7.99 -5.61
CA PHE A 391 -8.54 9.26 -6.06
C PHE A 391 -7.04 9.35 -5.74
N TYR A 392 -6.35 10.25 -6.46
CA TYR A 392 -4.97 10.62 -6.16
C TYR A 392 -4.67 12.06 -6.62
N ILE A 393 -3.41 12.47 -6.51
CA ILE A 393 -2.93 13.85 -6.69
C ILE A 393 -3.30 14.54 -8.01
N TYR A 394 -3.63 13.77 -9.05
CA TYR A 394 -3.98 14.29 -10.38
C TYR A 394 -5.48 14.26 -10.68
N ASN A 395 -6.32 13.74 -9.79
CA ASN A 395 -7.75 13.74 -10.01
C ASN A 395 -8.38 15.09 -9.68
N THR A 396 -9.49 15.43 -10.35
CA THR A 396 -10.15 16.73 -10.24
C THR A 396 -11.64 16.58 -9.89
N LYS A 397 -12.28 17.67 -9.45
CA LYS A 397 -13.72 17.70 -9.19
C LYS A 397 -14.55 17.48 -10.45
N GLU A 398 -14.06 17.96 -11.61
CA GLU A 398 -14.69 17.72 -12.90
C GLU A 398 -14.70 16.23 -13.27
N GLU A 399 -13.64 15.49 -12.93
CA GLU A 399 -13.61 14.02 -13.09
C GLU A 399 -14.63 13.32 -12.19
N VAL A 400 -14.83 13.81 -10.97
CA VAL A 400 -15.92 13.35 -10.08
C VAL A 400 -17.28 13.63 -10.71
N ASP A 401 -17.50 14.81 -11.28
CA ASP A 401 -18.79 15.15 -11.94
C ASP A 401 -19.07 14.21 -13.13
N VAL A 402 -18.06 13.87 -13.93
CA VAL A 402 -18.18 12.87 -15.02
C VAL A 402 -18.55 11.50 -14.44
N PHE A 403 -17.90 11.06 -13.37
CA PHE A 403 -18.19 9.81 -12.68
C PHE A 403 -19.64 9.76 -12.17
N ILE A 404 -20.11 10.82 -11.49
CA ILE A 404 -21.50 10.90 -10.99
C ILE A 404 -22.51 10.92 -12.14
N SER A 405 -22.21 11.61 -13.24
CA SER A 405 -23.09 11.65 -14.42
C SER A 405 -23.24 10.24 -15.05
N ALA A 406 -22.13 9.48 -15.12
CA ALA A 406 -22.17 8.10 -15.61
C ALA A 406 -22.95 7.18 -14.64
N LEU A 407 -22.84 7.40 -13.33
CA LEU A 407 -23.57 6.65 -12.31
C LEU A 407 -25.09 6.91 -12.41
N GLU A 408 -25.50 8.17 -12.62
CA GLU A 408 -26.90 8.53 -12.85
C GLU A 408 -27.46 7.95 -14.15
N GLU A 409 -26.64 7.80 -15.19
CA GLU A 409 -27.05 7.12 -16.41
C GLU A 409 -27.24 5.62 -16.19
N ALA A 410 -26.29 4.96 -15.48
CA ALA A 410 -26.45 3.55 -15.11
C ALA A 410 -27.76 3.34 -14.32
N ARG A 411 -28.04 4.21 -13.35
CA ARG A 411 -29.29 4.16 -12.58
C ARG A 411 -30.53 4.22 -13.49
N ARG A 412 -30.54 5.12 -14.48
CA ARG A 412 -31.66 5.25 -15.42
C ARG A 412 -31.82 4.02 -16.30
N LEU A 413 -30.73 3.43 -16.79
CA LEU A 413 -30.74 2.22 -17.63
C LEU A 413 -31.36 1.04 -16.89
N PHE A 414 -31.06 0.89 -15.60
CA PHE A 414 -31.60 -0.18 -14.74
C PHE A 414 -32.91 0.19 -14.04
N LYS A 415 -33.44 1.38 -14.24
CA LYS A 415 -34.74 1.86 -13.69
C LYS A 415 -34.80 1.85 -12.14
N ILE A 416 -33.70 2.21 -11.49
CA ILE A 416 -33.57 2.30 -10.01
C ILE A 416 -34.02 3.67 -9.49
#